data_602f469a314967f126caf0297c65fcb4
#
_entry.id   602f469a314967f126caf0297c65fcb4
#
_cell.length_a   1.000
_cell.length_b   1.000
_cell.length_c   1.000
_cell.angle_alpha   90.00
_cell.angle_beta   90.00
_cell.angle_gamma   90.00
#
_symmetry.space_group_name_H-M   'P 1'
#
loop_
_entity.id
_entity.type
_entity.pdbx_description
1 polymer ?
#
loop_
_entity_poly.entity_id
_entity_poly.type
_entity_poly.pdbx_seq_one_letter_code
_entity_poly.pdbx_strand_id
1 'polypeptide(L)'
;MRAVVQRVSAARVSVGDRLVGAIRRGLLVLVGIATDDTPAEIDWLLDKIVNLRIFENEVGKFDKSLADIHGELLLVSQFTLLADTRKGRRPSFTEAARPEHAVPLYHRLLERARGQRIAVASGEFGAHMQVELTNDGPVTILLDSTDR
;
A
#
# COMPACT_ATOMS: atom_id res chain seq x y z
N MET A 1 -1.24 -9.97 6.87
CA MET A 1 -0.95 -8.87 5.92
C MET A 1 -1.04 -7.55 6.65
N ARG A 2 -0.09 -6.67 6.41
CA ARG A 2 -0.10 -5.31 6.96
C ARG A 2 0.04 -4.30 5.85
N ALA A 3 -0.60 -3.15 6.00
CA ALA A 3 -0.44 -2.04 5.07
C ALA A 3 -0.37 -0.71 5.80
N VAL A 4 0.38 0.22 5.22
CA VAL A 4 0.41 1.62 5.63
C VAL A 4 -0.18 2.43 4.48
N VAL A 5 -1.30 3.07 4.73
CA VAL A 5 -2.03 3.89 3.75
C VAL A 5 -1.75 5.35 4.05
N GLN A 6 -1.18 6.06 3.09
CA GLN A 6 -0.89 7.49 3.23
C GLN A 6 -1.63 8.29 2.15
N ARG A 7 -2.40 9.28 2.58
CA ARG A 7 -3.04 10.22 1.67
C ARG A 7 -1.99 11.19 1.11
N VAL A 8 -1.92 11.31 -0.21
CA VAL A 8 -0.87 12.09 -0.88
C VAL A 8 -1.44 13.08 -1.89
N SER A 9 -0.76 14.20 -2.07
CA SER A 9 -0.97 15.09 -3.21
C SER A 9 -0.15 14.66 -4.43
N ALA A 10 0.97 13.98 -4.19
CA ALA A 10 1.81 13.35 -5.20
C ALA A 10 2.71 12.31 -4.54
N ALA A 11 3.08 11.27 -5.28
CA ALA A 11 4.07 10.29 -4.86
C ALA A 11 4.74 9.66 -6.08
N ARG A 12 5.97 9.18 -5.90
CA ARG A 12 6.71 8.48 -6.95
C ARG A 12 7.70 7.49 -6.39
N VAL A 13 8.05 6.50 -7.21
CA VAL A 13 9.05 5.47 -6.90
C VAL A 13 10.08 5.43 -8.01
N SER A 14 11.35 5.45 -7.64
CA SER A 14 12.49 5.31 -8.55
C SER A 14 13.37 4.15 -8.12
N VAL A 15 14.02 3.51 -9.12
CA VAL A 15 15.05 2.50 -8.93
C VAL A 15 16.29 3.01 -9.69
N GLY A 16 17.34 3.40 -8.96
CA GLY A 16 18.45 4.13 -9.53
C GLY A 16 17.97 5.43 -10.18
N ASP A 17 18.34 5.66 -11.43
CA ASP A 17 17.92 6.85 -12.20
C ASP A 17 16.57 6.66 -12.93
N ARG A 18 15.92 5.50 -12.76
CA ARG A 18 14.71 5.14 -13.49
C ARG A 18 13.46 5.38 -12.64
N LEU A 19 12.55 6.21 -13.14
CA LEU A 19 11.22 6.36 -12.57
C LEU A 19 10.36 5.13 -12.92
N VAL A 20 9.88 4.38 -11.91
CA VAL A 20 9.08 3.17 -12.14
C VAL A 20 7.59 3.36 -11.91
N GLY A 21 7.20 4.32 -11.11
CA GLY A 21 5.78 4.64 -10.87
C GLY A 21 5.61 6.01 -10.27
N ALA A 22 4.52 6.69 -10.65
CA ALA A 22 4.17 8.01 -10.12
C ALA A 22 2.66 8.20 -10.12
N ILE A 23 2.16 8.90 -9.11
CA ILE A 23 0.77 9.30 -8.99
C ILE A 23 0.64 10.77 -8.58
N ARG A 24 -0.51 11.34 -8.90
CA ARG A 24 -0.99 12.61 -8.37
C ARG A 24 -1.81 12.36 -7.11
N ARG A 25 -2.83 13.17 -6.85
CA ARG A 25 -3.70 13.04 -5.68
C ARG A 25 -4.27 11.62 -5.53
N GLY A 26 -4.08 11.03 -4.37
CA GLY A 26 -4.58 9.70 -4.09
C GLY A 26 -3.95 9.08 -2.87
N LEU A 27 -3.62 7.80 -2.95
CA LEU A 27 -3.04 7.03 -1.85
C LEU A 27 -1.73 6.36 -2.27
N LEU A 28 -0.70 6.50 -1.44
CA LEU A 28 0.45 5.62 -1.42
C LEU A 28 0.19 4.53 -0.38
N VAL A 29 0.34 3.26 -0.78
CA VAL A 29 0.13 2.12 0.11
C VAL A 29 1.36 1.22 0.11
N LEU A 30 1.98 1.10 1.27
CA LEU A 30 3.03 0.12 1.54
C LEU A 30 2.38 -1.18 2.00
N VAL A 31 2.75 -2.32 1.40
CA VAL A 31 2.10 -3.61 1.66
C VAL A 31 3.12 -4.66 2.06
N GLY A 32 2.96 -5.22 3.26
CA GLY A 32 3.71 -6.37 3.76
C GLY A 32 2.84 -7.62 3.77
N ILE A 33 3.31 -8.68 3.11
CA ILE A 33 2.62 -9.96 3.00
C ILE A 33 3.20 -10.94 4.01
N ALA A 34 2.34 -11.53 4.83
CA ALA A 34 2.71 -12.49 5.86
C ALA A 34 2.76 -13.93 5.31
N THR A 35 3.41 -14.82 6.04
CA THR A 35 3.61 -16.22 5.66
C THR A 35 2.31 -17.00 5.45
N ASP A 36 1.25 -16.63 6.17
CA ASP A 36 -0.06 -17.30 6.16
C ASP A 36 -1.13 -16.56 5.34
N ASP A 37 -0.76 -15.46 4.68
CA ASP A 37 -1.70 -14.73 3.83
C ASP A 37 -2.11 -15.53 2.61
N THR A 38 -3.36 -15.37 2.23
CA THR A 38 -4.02 -16.01 1.09
C THR A 38 -4.65 -14.95 0.17
N PRO A 39 -5.20 -15.33 -0.98
CA PRO A 39 -5.97 -14.38 -1.81
C PRO A 39 -7.10 -13.66 -1.08
N ALA A 40 -7.66 -14.24 -0.01
CA ALA A 40 -8.72 -13.59 0.78
C ALA A 40 -8.24 -12.31 1.48
N GLU A 41 -7.00 -12.30 1.99
CA GLU A 41 -6.41 -11.11 2.60
C GLU A 41 -6.17 -10.01 1.57
N ILE A 42 -5.81 -10.38 0.34
CA ILE A 42 -5.65 -9.43 -0.77
C ILE A 42 -6.98 -8.77 -1.11
N ASP A 43 -8.04 -9.55 -1.23
CA ASP A 43 -9.37 -9.03 -1.59
C ASP A 43 -9.90 -8.11 -0.49
N TRP A 44 -9.72 -8.49 0.77
CA TRP A 44 -10.07 -7.64 1.93
C TRP A 44 -9.28 -6.33 1.94
N LEU A 45 -7.96 -6.41 1.75
CA LEU A 45 -7.10 -5.22 1.77
C LEU A 45 -7.49 -4.24 0.67
N LEU A 46 -7.70 -4.73 -0.54
CA LEU A 46 -8.09 -3.87 -1.66
C LEU A 46 -9.43 -3.20 -1.40
N ASP A 47 -10.42 -3.93 -0.89
CA ASP A 47 -11.71 -3.36 -0.53
C ASP A 47 -11.56 -2.23 0.48
N LYS A 48 -10.75 -2.45 1.52
CA LYS A 48 -10.44 -1.42 2.51
C LYS A 48 -9.81 -0.19 1.88
N ILE A 49 -8.74 -0.36 1.10
CA ILE A 49 -8.00 0.75 0.48
C ILE A 49 -8.92 1.62 -0.38
N VAL A 50 -9.73 0.99 -1.23
CA VAL A 50 -10.58 1.70 -2.20
C VAL A 50 -11.72 2.45 -1.53
N ASN A 51 -12.25 1.90 -0.42
CA ASN A 51 -13.45 2.41 0.24
C ASN A 51 -13.19 3.19 1.53
N LEU A 52 -11.94 3.30 2.00
CA LEU A 52 -11.62 4.16 3.15
C LEU A 52 -12.02 5.60 2.88
N ARG A 53 -12.85 6.16 3.76
CA ARG A 53 -13.40 7.50 3.63
C ARG A 53 -12.50 8.52 4.31
N ILE A 54 -11.33 8.76 3.74
CA ILE A 54 -10.27 9.62 4.28
C ILE A 54 -9.94 10.84 3.40
N PHE A 55 -10.80 11.13 2.44
CA PHE A 55 -10.76 12.39 1.69
C PHE A 55 -11.90 13.29 2.16
N GLU A 56 -11.61 14.59 2.22
CA GLU A 56 -12.53 15.55 2.77
C GLU A 56 -13.67 15.89 1.82
N ASN A 57 -14.86 16.10 2.39
CA ASN A 57 -15.99 16.68 1.68
C ASN A 57 -15.91 18.22 1.68
N GLU A 58 -16.99 18.88 1.22
CA GLU A 58 -17.06 20.33 1.07
C GLU A 58 -16.99 21.09 2.39
N VAL A 59 -17.26 20.40 3.54
CA VAL A 59 -17.19 20.98 4.88
C VAL A 59 -15.93 20.56 5.66
N GLY A 60 -14.96 19.95 4.97
CA GLY A 60 -13.66 19.56 5.54
C GLY A 60 -13.69 18.31 6.42
N LYS A 61 -14.71 17.46 6.29
CA LYS A 61 -14.83 16.20 7.04
C LYS A 61 -14.44 15.01 6.19
N PHE A 62 -13.82 14.01 6.81
CA PHE A 62 -13.52 12.72 6.19
C PHE A 62 -14.83 12.04 5.77
N ASP A 63 -15.03 11.90 4.47
CA ASP A 63 -16.29 11.44 3.92
C ASP A 63 -16.14 10.68 2.59
N LYS A 64 -15.20 11.07 1.77
CA LYS A 64 -15.02 10.52 0.42
C LYS A 64 -13.92 9.48 0.40
N SER A 65 -14.13 8.44 -0.41
CA SER A 65 -13.16 7.38 -0.67
C SER A 65 -12.26 7.74 -1.86
N LEU A 66 -11.25 6.90 -2.10
CA LEU A 66 -10.39 7.01 -3.29
C LEU A 66 -11.22 6.94 -4.58
N ALA A 67 -12.20 6.03 -4.62
CA ALA A 67 -13.10 5.89 -5.76
C ALA A 67 -13.96 7.16 -5.97
N ASP A 68 -14.49 7.74 -4.91
CA ASP A 68 -15.33 8.94 -4.99
C ASP A 68 -14.61 10.15 -5.58
N ILE A 69 -13.33 10.30 -5.27
CA ILE A 69 -12.53 11.44 -5.75
C ILE A 69 -11.83 11.17 -7.09
N HIS A 70 -12.01 9.98 -7.67
CA HIS A 70 -11.25 9.52 -8.83
C HIS A 70 -9.74 9.66 -8.64
N GLY A 71 -9.25 9.30 -7.43
CA GLY A 71 -7.85 9.39 -7.06
C GLY A 71 -7.02 8.26 -7.67
N GLU A 72 -5.72 8.40 -7.54
CA GLU A 72 -4.75 7.44 -8.06
C GLU A 72 -4.15 6.60 -6.91
N LEU A 73 -3.70 5.38 -7.21
CA LEU A 73 -3.16 4.45 -6.23
C LEU A 73 -1.73 4.07 -6.60
N LEU A 74 -0.80 4.23 -5.67
CA LEU A 74 0.58 3.74 -5.79
C LEU A 74 0.80 2.62 -4.76
N LEU A 75 1.04 1.40 -5.25
CA LEU A 75 1.31 0.23 -4.43
C LEU A 75 2.80 -0.09 -4.40
N VAL A 76 3.36 -0.27 -3.21
CA VAL A 76 4.77 -0.59 -2.99
C VAL A 76 4.87 -1.77 -2.03
N SER A 77 5.58 -2.83 -2.43
CA SER A 77 5.87 -3.96 -1.54
C SER A 77 6.83 -3.53 -0.42
N GLN A 78 6.52 -3.91 0.82
CA GLN A 78 7.25 -3.51 2.02
C GLN A 78 7.22 -4.62 3.07
N PHE A 79 8.04 -5.66 2.90
CA PHE A 79 8.06 -6.81 3.83
C PHE A 79 8.48 -6.41 5.25
N THR A 80 9.24 -5.32 5.39
CA THR A 80 9.70 -4.84 6.70
C THR A 80 8.57 -4.39 7.63
N LEU A 81 7.33 -4.24 7.12
CA LEU A 81 6.15 -4.04 7.96
C LEU A 81 5.86 -5.24 8.89
N LEU A 82 6.41 -6.41 8.57
CA LEU A 82 6.30 -7.63 9.37
C LEU A 82 7.49 -7.78 10.34
N ALA A 83 8.27 -6.73 10.56
CA ALA A 83 9.41 -6.76 11.47
C ALA A 83 8.97 -7.03 12.92
N ASP A 84 9.66 -7.97 13.57
CA ASP A 84 9.58 -8.15 15.01
C ASP A 84 10.81 -7.49 15.66
N THR A 85 10.57 -6.49 16.50
CA THR A 85 11.60 -5.71 17.18
C THR A 85 11.59 -5.91 18.70
N ARG A 86 10.81 -6.89 19.19
CA ARG A 86 10.65 -7.13 20.64
C ARG A 86 11.93 -7.60 21.32
N LYS A 87 12.83 -8.25 20.57
CA LYS A 87 14.09 -8.77 21.10
C LYS A 87 15.29 -8.10 20.43
N GLY A 88 16.06 -7.35 21.22
CA GLY A 88 17.29 -6.73 20.75
C GLY A 88 17.07 -5.56 19.80
N ARG A 89 18.13 -5.21 19.06
CA ARG A 89 18.14 -4.05 18.15
C ARG A 89 18.09 -4.42 16.68
N ARG A 90 18.22 -5.70 16.36
CA ARG A 90 18.14 -6.21 15.00
C ARG A 90 16.74 -6.76 14.77
N PRO A 91 15.96 -6.22 13.81
CA PRO A 91 14.63 -6.73 13.54
C PRO A 91 14.69 -8.15 12.98
N SER A 92 13.70 -8.96 13.32
CA SER A 92 13.47 -10.28 12.75
C SER A 92 12.29 -10.20 11.77
N PHE A 93 12.38 -10.96 10.66
CA PHE A 93 11.38 -10.97 9.60
C PHE A 93 10.78 -12.36 9.35
N THR A 94 10.73 -13.20 10.40
CA THR A 94 10.23 -14.59 10.30
C THR A 94 8.77 -14.67 9.88
N GLU A 95 7.98 -13.64 10.15
CA GLU A 95 6.56 -13.57 9.76
C GLU A 95 6.34 -13.05 8.33
N ALA A 96 7.37 -12.49 7.71
CA ALA A 96 7.28 -12.02 6.33
C ALA A 96 7.31 -13.19 5.34
N ALA A 97 6.39 -13.20 4.38
CA ALA A 97 6.35 -14.20 3.33
C ALA A 97 7.62 -14.12 2.47
N ARG A 98 8.13 -15.28 2.07
CA ARG A 98 9.23 -15.37 1.10
C ARG A 98 8.74 -14.97 -0.29
N PRO A 99 9.64 -14.56 -1.20
CA PRO A 99 9.24 -14.13 -2.54
C PRO A 99 8.35 -15.12 -3.30
N GLU A 100 8.59 -16.43 -3.16
CA GLU A 100 7.81 -17.47 -3.82
C GLU A 100 6.32 -17.43 -3.46
N HIS A 101 6.01 -16.95 -2.23
CA HIS A 101 4.64 -16.77 -1.75
C HIS A 101 4.16 -15.33 -1.94
N ALA A 102 5.01 -14.34 -1.68
CA ALA A 102 4.64 -12.94 -1.69
C ALA A 102 4.40 -12.39 -3.11
N VAL A 103 5.24 -12.76 -4.08
CA VAL A 103 5.16 -12.21 -5.45
C VAL A 103 3.82 -12.50 -6.12
N PRO A 104 3.30 -13.75 -6.12
CA PRO A 104 1.98 -14.02 -6.71
C PRO A 104 0.85 -13.24 -6.05
N LEU A 105 0.86 -13.08 -4.72
CA LEU A 105 -0.15 -12.32 -3.99
C LEU A 105 -0.05 -10.83 -4.29
N TYR A 106 1.15 -10.29 -4.37
CA TYR A 106 1.36 -8.88 -4.74
C TYR A 106 0.88 -8.61 -6.18
N HIS A 107 1.18 -9.49 -7.12
CA HIS A 107 0.68 -9.38 -8.50
C HIS A 107 -0.85 -9.46 -8.56
N ARG A 108 -1.46 -10.34 -7.77
CA ARG A 108 -2.92 -10.41 -7.65
C ARG A 108 -3.50 -9.07 -7.17
N LEU A 109 -2.87 -8.45 -6.17
CA LEU A 109 -3.30 -7.14 -5.67
C LEU A 109 -3.28 -6.09 -6.79
N LEU A 110 -2.20 -6.03 -7.57
CA LEU A 110 -2.08 -5.10 -8.69
C LEU A 110 -3.15 -5.34 -9.76
N GLU A 111 -3.36 -6.58 -10.16
CA GLU A 111 -4.37 -6.94 -11.16
C GLU A 111 -5.79 -6.59 -10.69
N ARG A 112 -6.10 -6.92 -9.44
CA ARG A 112 -7.40 -6.61 -8.86
C ARG A 112 -7.64 -5.11 -8.73
N ALA A 113 -6.61 -4.36 -8.34
CA ALA A 113 -6.68 -2.90 -8.23
C ALA A 113 -6.94 -2.25 -9.60
N ARG A 114 -6.23 -2.68 -10.63
CA ARG A 114 -6.44 -2.21 -12.01
C ARG A 114 -7.85 -2.48 -12.51
N GLY A 115 -8.46 -3.59 -12.07
CA GLY A 115 -9.86 -3.93 -12.40
C GLY A 115 -10.91 -3.03 -11.74
N GLN A 116 -10.53 -2.18 -10.78
CA GLN A 116 -11.45 -1.29 -10.06
C GLN A 116 -11.69 0.07 -10.75
N ARG A 117 -11.24 0.26 -11.98
CA ARG A 117 -11.31 1.54 -12.70
C ARG A 117 -10.55 2.67 -11.98
N ILE A 118 -9.49 2.31 -11.28
CA ILE A 118 -8.59 3.24 -10.59
C ILE A 118 -7.26 3.26 -11.35
N ALA A 119 -6.67 4.43 -11.51
CA ALA A 119 -5.32 4.53 -12.06
C ALA A 119 -4.34 3.98 -11.02
N VAL A 120 -3.62 2.92 -11.38
CA VAL A 120 -2.70 2.21 -10.48
C VAL A 120 -1.28 2.27 -11.01
N ALA A 121 -0.37 2.75 -10.18
CA ALA A 121 1.07 2.64 -10.37
C ALA A 121 1.65 1.71 -9.29
N SER A 122 2.83 1.17 -9.54
CA SER A 122 3.49 0.29 -8.58
C SER A 122 5.00 0.51 -8.55
N GLY A 123 5.62 0.14 -7.42
CA GLY A 123 7.05 -0.07 -7.34
C GLY A 123 7.47 -1.36 -8.05
N GLU A 124 8.72 -1.73 -7.90
CA GLU A 124 9.31 -2.95 -8.44
C GLU A 124 9.62 -3.90 -7.28
N PHE A 125 8.94 -5.06 -7.23
CA PHE A 125 9.11 -6.01 -6.14
C PHE A 125 10.58 -6.45 -6.00
N GLY A 126 11.10 -6.36 -4.77
CA GLY A 126 12.47 -6.79 -4.44
C GLY A 126 13.58 -5.81 -4.84
N ALA A 127 13.27 -4.72 -5.54
CA ALA A 127 14.27 -3.72 -5.92
C ALA A 127 14.59 -2.79 -4.75
N HIS A 128 15.76 -2.15 -4.82
CA HIS A 128 16.10 -1.03 -3.94
C HIS A 128 15.41 0.23 -4.48
N MET A 129 14.38 0.68 -3.80
CA MET A 129 13.51 1.78 -4.26
C MET A 129 13.73 3.05 -3.45
N GLN A 130 13.65 4.19 -4.15
CA GLN A 130 13.47 5.51 -3.54
C GLN A 130 12.00 5.87 -3.64
N VAL A 131 11.33 6.03 -2.50
CA VAL A 131 9.91 6.36 -2.43
C VAL A 131 9.78 7.79 -1.94
N GLU A 132 9.23 8.65 -2.80
CA GLU A 132 9.00 10.06 -2.49
C GLU A 132 7.50 10.33 -2.45
N LEU A 133 7.07 11.07 -1.45
CA LEU A 133 5.66 11.44 -1.31
C LEU A 133 5.50 12.77 -0.62
N THR A 134 4.41 13.44 -0.92
CA THR A 134 3.90 14.54 -0.10
C THR A 134 2.64 14.06 0.60
N ASN A 135 2.74 13.77 1.90
CA ASN A 135 1.58 13.40 2.71
C ASN A 135 0.69 14.63 2.90
N ASP A 136 -0.55 14.49 2.47
CA ASP A 136 -1.52 15.56 2.52
C ASP A 136 -2.36 15.44 3.79
N GLY A 137 -2.02 16.26 4.78
CA GLY A 137 -2.76 16.23 6.03
C GLY A 137 -1.94 16.56 7.29
N PRO A 138 -1.04 15.72 7.83
CA PRO A 138 -0.77 14.34 7.39
C PRO A 138 -1.91 13.37 7.71
N VAL A 139 -2.09 12.37 6.85
CA VAL A 139 -3.04 11.28 7.05
C VAL A 139 -2.34 9.97 6.75
N THR A 140 -2.21 9.13 7.77
CA THR A 140 -1.55 7.83 7.69
C THR A 140 -2.37 6.82 8.50
N ILE A 141 -2.82 5.75 7.85
CA ILE A 141 -3.67 4.72 8.44
C ILE A 141 -2.96 3.37 8.36
N LEU A 142 -2.96 2.64 9.46
CA LEU A 142 -2.45 1.28 9.52
C LEU A 142 -3.61 0.29 9.32
N LEU A 143 -3.40 -0.71 8.46
CA LEU A 143 -4.33 -1.82 8.27
C LEU A 143 -3.61 -3.13 8.60
N ASP A 144 -4.27 -4.00 9.35
CA ASP A 144 -3.80 -5.34 9.64
C ASP A 144 -4.94 -6.32 9.38
N SER A 145 -4.70 -7.35 8.58
CA SER A 145 -5.73 -8.34 8.22
C SER A 145 -6.16 -9.20 9.41
N THR A 146 -5.37 -9.23 10.49
CA THR A 146 -5.74 -9.93 11.73
C THR A 146 -6.83 -9.20 12.52
N ASP A 147 -7.07 -7.92 12.23
CA ASP A 147 -8.07 -7.08 12.91
C ASP A 147 -9.45 -7.08 12.20
N ARG A 148 -9.61 -7.89 11.16
CA ARG A 148 -10.85 -7.98 10.37
C ARG A 148 -11.96 -8.79 11.04
#